data_c93cf20087a57614a7c30fe0431570ac
#
_entry.id   c93cf20087a57614a7c30fe0431570ac
#
_cell.length_a   1.000
_cell.length_b   1.000
_cell.length_c   1.000
_cell.angle_alpha   90.00
_cell.angle_beta   90.00
_cell.angle_gamma   90.00
#
_symmetry.space_group_name_H-M   'P 1'
#
loop_
_entity.id
_entity.type
_entity.pdbx_description
1 polymer ?
#
loop_
_entity_poly.entity_id
_entity_poly.type
_entity_poly.pdbx_seq_one_letter_code
_entity_poly.pdbx_strand_id
1 'polypeptide(L)'
;MPYKLTLVLTPKQAADVKYYTEQAARRAGVAEQDVALVRVVGRSIDARQRQPKVNLTLEVYADCEPQPAPVHFDYPSVAGRTEVVIVGSGPAGLFTALRLIERGYRPVILERGRDVSARKRDIAQINRNGAVDPDSNYAFGEGGAGTFSDGKLFTRSKKRGDYNKALQTLVFHGATPEILYESHPHIGTDKLPRVISNIRRTILEAGGSFVFDARVTDVELHDDRVKGVWVGDTLYEGAAVVLATGHSARDIYCLLYTSDAADE
;
A
#
# COMPACT_ATOMS: atom_id res chain seq x y z
N MET A 1 -23.67 -20.51 8.95
CA MET A 1 -23.20 -19.11 8.92
C MET A 1 -22.60 -18.76 10.25
N PRO A 2 -21.54 -17.96 10.36
CA PRO A 2 -20.97 -17.60 11.65
C PRO A 2 -21.91 -16.68 12.45
N TYR A 3 -21.84 -16.80 13.76
CA TYR A 3 -22.50 -15.85 14.68
C TYR A 3 -21.61 -14.61 14.79
N LYS A 4 -22.10 -13.45 14.34
CA LYS A 4 -21.38 -12.19 14.43
C LYS A 4 -21.80 -11.40 15.67
N LEU A 5 -20.83 -11.04 16.53
CA LEU A 5 -21.08 -10.31 17.76
C LEU A 5 -19.94 -9.33 18.08
N THR A 6 -20.20 -8.41 19.00
CA THR A 6 -19.18 -7.48 19.50
C THR A 6 -19.07 -7.60 21.02
N LEU A 7 -17.83 -7.77 21.49
CA LEU A 7 -17.49 -7.73 22.92
C LEU A 7 -16.82 -6.39 23.25
N VAL A 8 -17.17 -5.83 24.40
CA VAL A 8 -16.53 -4.64 24.98
C VAL A 8 -15.68 -5.10 26.16
N LEU A 9 -14.38 -5.08 26.00
CA LEU A 9 -13.41 -5.70 26.90
C LEU A 9 -12.42 -4.68 27.45
N THR A 10 -11.77 -5.00 28.56
CA THR A 10 -10.56 -4.29 28.98
C THR A 10 -9.39 -4.69 28.06
N PRO A 11 -8.30 -3.87 27.95
CA PRO A 11 -7.13 -4.22 27.16
C PRO A 11 -6.56 -5.60 27.51
N LYS A 12 -6.51 -5.95 28.81
CA LYS A 12 -6.02 -7.25 29.28
C LYS A 12 -6.91 -8.41 28.79
N GLN A 13 -8.22 -8.26 28.88
CA GLN A 13 -9.17 -9.27 28.42
C GLN A 13 -9.16 -9.42 26.89
N ALA A 14 -8.99 -8.32 26.16
CA ALA A 14 -8.91 -8.35 24.70
C ALA A 14 -7.59 -8.93 24.15
N ALA A 15 -6.54 -8.96 24.97
CA ALA A 15 -5.27 -9.61 24.66
C ALA A 15 -5.27 -11.12 24.98
N ASP A 16 -6.22 -11.57 25.80
CA ASP A 16 -6.37 -12.99 26.20
C ASP A 16 -7.32 -13.70 25.23
N VAL A 17 -6.72 -14.46 24.28
CA VAL A 17 -7.45 -15.22 23.26
C VAL A 17 -8.44 -16.18 23.87
N LYS A 18 -8.03 -16.91 24.92
CA LYS A 18 -8.90 -17.88 25.60
C LYS A 18 -10.11 -17.18 26.20
N TYR A 19 -9.88 -16.11 26.93
CA TYR A 19 -10.94 -15.34 27.57
C TYR A 19 -12.00 -14.84 26.58
N TYR A 20 -11.58 -14.14 25.50
CA TYR A 20 -12.57 -13.62 24.58
C TYR A 20 -13.24 -14.73 23.73
N THR A 21 -12.60 -15.87 23.50
CA THR A 21 -13.21 -17.02 22.83
C THR A 21 -14.32 -17.60 23.69
N GLU A 22 -14.10 -17.85 24.97
CA GLU A 22 -15.11 -18.33 25.93
C GLU A 22 -16.30 -17.34 26.03
N GLN A 23 -16.03 -16.03 26.11
CA GLN A 23 -17.09 -15.03 26.15
C GLN A 23 -17.88 -14.96 24.84
N ALA A 24 -17.21 -15.14 23.69
CA ALA A 24 -17.86 -15.16 22.39
C ALA A 24 -18.76 -16.38 22.23
N ALA A 25 -18.29 -17.58 22.59
CA ALA A 25 -19.05 -18.82 22.57
C ALA A 25 -20.32 -18.70 23.43
N ARG A 26 -20.16 -18.26 24.69
CA ARG A 26 -21.27 -18.05 25.61
C ARG A 26 -22.32 -17.07 25.07
N ARG A 27 -21.86 -15.96 24.46
CA ARG A 27 -22.77 -14.95 23.91
C ARG A 27 -23.43 -15.37 22.60
N ALA A 28 -22.80 -16.27 21.84
CA ALA A 28 -23.38 -16.91 20.64
C ALA A 28 -24.36 -18.06 21.00
N GLY A 29 -24.39 -18.51 22.25
CA GLY A 29 -25.19 -19.67 22.67
C GLY A 29 -24.61 -21.00 22.18
N VAL A 30 -23.31 -21.05 21.92
CA VAL A 30 -22.57 -22.24 21.43
C VAL A 30 -21.79 -22.83 22.61
N ALA A 31 -21.83 -24.13 22.82
CA ALA A 31 -20.98 -24.77 23.82
C ALA A 31 -19.51 -24.66 23.41
N GLU A 32 -18.60 -24.43 24.37
CA GLU A 32 -17.20 -24.22 24.10
C GLU A 32 -16.55 -25.35 23.27
N GLN A 33 -16.97 -26.58 23.52
CA GLN A 33 -16.51 -27.78 22.81
C GLN A 33 -16.95 -27.83 21.33
N ASP A 34 -18.02 -27.12 20.98
CA ASP A 34 -18.60 -27.07 19.65
C ASP A 34 -18.10 -25.88 18.83
N VAL A 35 -17.22 -25.04 19.41
CA VAL A 35 -16.62 -23.91 18.72
C VAL A 35 -15.44 -24.37 17.89
N ALA A 36 -15.60 -24.34 16.57
CA ALA A 36 -14.52 -24.65 15.63
C ALA A 36 -13.50 -23.52 15.50
N LEU A 37 -13.98 -22.26 15.44
CA LEU A 37 -13.11 -21.08 15.30
C LEU A 37 -13.80 -19.82 15.82
N VAL A 38 -13.04 -18.95 16.47
CA VAL A 38 -13.42 -17.54 16.70
C VAL A 38 -12.46 -16.64 15.95
N ARG A 39 -12.99 -15.88 14.99
CA ARG A 39 -12.21 -14.96 14.14
C ARG A 39 -12.46 -13.51 14.56
N VAL A 40 -11.38 -12.75 14.75
CA VAL A 40 -11.48 -11.30 14.93
C VAL A 40 -11.65 -10.64 13.55
N VAL A 41 -12.77 -9.93 13.35
CA VAL A 41 -13.09 -9.24 12.10
C VAL A 41 -13.17 -7.72 12.26
N GLY A 42 -13.04 -7.24 13.50
CA GLY A 42 -12.95 -5.82 13.81
C GLY A 42 -12.37 -5.58 15.19
N ARG A 43 -11.48 -4.59 15.30
CA ARG A 43 -10.89 -4.17 16.58
C ARG A 43 -10.80 -2.65 16.62
N SER A 44 -11.34 -2.06 17.68
CA SER A 44 -11.22 -0.63 17.93
C SER A 44 -11.00 -0.35 19.42
N ILE A 45 -10.29 0.75 19.71
CA ILE A 45 -10.04 1.21 21.07
C ILE A 45 -10.94 2.40 21.36
N ASP A 46 -11.69 2.33 22.45
CA ASP A 46 -12.45 3.46 23.00
C ASP A 46 -11.71 3.99 24.25
N ALA A 47 -11.06 5.13 24.10
CA ALA A 47 -10.30 5.80 25.15
C ALA A 47 -11.00 7.06 25.70
N ARG A 48 -12.30 7.24 25.46
CA ARG A 48 -13.05 8.41 25.96
C ARG A 48 -13.28 8.38 27.47
N GLN A 49 -13.17 7.22 28.08
CA GLN A 49 -13.31 7.04 29.53
C GLN A 49 -11.93 6.88 30.19
N ARG A 50 -11.88 7.07 31.53
CA ARG A 50 -10.65 6.92 32.31
C ARG A 50 -9.97 5.56 32.12
N GLN A 51 -10.76 4.51 31.93
CA GLN A 51 -10.25 3.17 31.60
C GLN A 51 -10.57 2.87 30.14
N PRO A 52 -9.54 2.73 29.28
CA PRO A 52 -9.75 2.38 27.88
C PRO A 52 -10.46 1.03 27.74
N LYS A 53 -11.33 0.94 26.74
CA LYS A 53 -11.99 -0.31 26.36
C LYS A 53 -11.65 -0.69 24.95
N VAL A 54 -11.66 -1.99 24.67
CA VAL A 54 -11.43 -2.56 23.35
C VAL A 54 -12.73 -3.19 22.89
N ASN A 55 -13.21 -2.75 21.73
CA ASN A 55 -14.35 -3.38 21.06
C ASN A 55 -13.80 -4.41 20.07
N LEU A 56 -14.08 -5.68 20.30
CA LEU A 56 -13.77 -6.77 19.39
C LEU A 56 -15.05 -7.21 18.68
N THR A 57 -15.08 -7.08 17.35
CA THR A 57 -16.11 -7.71 16.53
C THR A 57 -15.60 -9.08 16.12
N LEU A 58 -16.37 -10.11 16.47
CA LEU A 58 -15.98 -11.51 16.33
C LEU A 58 -17.00 -12.25 15.46
N GLU A 59 -16.50 -13.24 14.73
CA GLU A 59 -17.29 -14.27 14.07
C GLU A 59 -17.01 -15.60 14.74
N VAL A 60 -18.06 -16.26 15.27
CA VAL A 60 -18.00 -17.57 15.93
C VAL A 60 -18.52 -18.62 14.96
N TYR A 61 -17.74 -19.64 14.69
CA TYR A 61 -18.05 -20.77 13.83
C TYR A 61 -18.23 -22.02 14.71
N ALA A 62 -19.40 -22.64 14.63
CA ALA A 62 -19.76 -23.80 15.48
C ALA A 62 -19.52 -25.15 14.79
N ASP A 63 -19.83 -25.26 13.48
CA ASP A 63 -19.87 -26.56 12.81
C ASP A 63 -18.60 -26.93 12.06
N CYS A 64 -17.91 -25.92 11.52
CA CYS A 64 -16.65 -26.11 10.78
C CYS A 64 -15.82 -24.82 10.78
N GLU A 65 -14.52 -24.99 10.76
CA GLU A 65 -13.59 -23.90 10.49
C GLU A 65 -13.74 -23.49 9.02
N PRO A 66 -14.15 -22.22 8.72
CA PRO A 66 -14.20 -21.80 7.34
C PRO A 66 -12.79 -21.81 6.81
N GLN A 67 -12.57 -22.47 5.71
CA GLN A 67 -11.33 -22.33 4.97
C GLN A 67 -11.18 -20.85 4.61
N PRO A 68 -10.16 -20.12 5.09
CA PRO A 68 -9.91 -18.80 4.60
C PRO A 68 -9.69 -18.95 3.10
N ALA A 69 -10.51 -18.32 2.28
CA ALA A 69 -10.17 -18.21 0.87
C ALA A 69 -8.79 -17.52 0.82
N PRO A 70 -7.72 -18.21 0.43
CA PRO A 70 -6.42 -17.59 0.35
C PRO A 70 -6.59 -16.44 -0.63
N VAL A 71 -6.23 -15.24 -0.20
CA VAL A 71 -6.14 -14.12 -1.13
C VAL A 71 -4.98 -14.45 -2.06
N HIS A 72 -5.31 -15.04 -3.19
CA HIS A 72 -4.33 -15.36 -4.20
C HIS A 72 -4.17 -14.13 -5.10
N PHE A 73 -2.99 -13.57 -5.06
CA PHE A 73 -2.58 -12.58 -6.04
C PHE A 73 -1.75 -13.32 -7.10
N ASP A 74 -2.23 -13.30 -8.32
CA ASP A 74 -1.50 -13.82 -9.47
C ASP A 74 -0.86 -12.66 -10.22
N TYR A 75 0.46 -12.70 -10.32
CA TYR A 75 1.27 -11.73 -11.08
C TYR A 75 1.99 -12.47 -12.21
N PRO A 76 1.29 -12.75 -13.33
CA PRO A 76 1.88 -13.49 -14.45
C PRO A 76 3.02 -12.71 -15.09
N SER A 77 3.90 -13.41 -15.81
CA SER A 77 4.96 -12.77 -16.56
C SER A 77 4.39 -11.86 -17.65
N VAL A 78 4.88 -10.61 -17.63
CA VAL A 78 4.55 -9.58 -18.62
C VAL A 78 5.76 -9.19 -19.47
N ALA A 79 6.82 -9.99 -19.46
CA ALA A 79 7.97 -9.79 -20.35
C ALA A 79 7.53 -9.76 -21.82
N GLY A 80 7.97 -8.73 -22.54
CA GLY A 80 7.60 -8.52 -23.95
C GLY A 80 6.15 -8.08 -24.20
N ARG A 81 5.38 -7.77 -23.15
CA ARG A 81 4.04 -7.19 -23.28
C ARG A 81 4.10 -5.68 -23.50
N THR A 82 2.98 -5.11 -23.89
CA THR A 82 2.80 -3.65 -24.08
C THR A 82 3.21 -2.88 -22.83
N GLU A 83 4.11 -1.91 -23.02
CA GLU A 83 4.66 -1.10 -21.96
C GLU A 83 3.72 0.05 -21.55
N VAL A 84 3.65 0.29 -20.26
CA VAL A 84 3.00 1.47 -19.67
C VAL A 84 4.01 2.13 -18.74
N VAL A 85 4.32 3.39 -19.00
CA VAL A 85 5.24 4.17 -18.19
C VAL A 85 4.52 4.72 -16.97
N ILE A 86 5.13 4.57 -15.79
CA ILE A 86 4.62 5.09 -14.52
C ILE A 86 5.67 6.05 -13.95
N VAL A 87 5.29 7.31 -13.76
CA VAL A 87 6.14 8.33 -13.17
C VAL A 87 5.89 8.41 -11.68
N GLY A 88 6.83 7.92 -10.89
CA GLY A 88 6.79 7.84 -9.43
C GLY A 88 6.52 6.44 -8.90
N SER A 89 7.31 6.03 -7.92
CA SER A 89 7.22 4.74 -7.21
C SER A 89 6.61 4.87 -5.80
N GLY A 90 5.78 5.89 -5.58
CA GLY A 90 4.95 6.02 -4.40
C GLY A 90 3.82 4.96 -4.37
N PRO A 91 2.94 4.98 -3.34
CA PRO A 91 1.86 4.00 -3.23
C PRO A 91 1.00 3.91 -4.51
N ALA A 92 0.64 5.05 -5.11
CA ALA A 92 -0.13 5.07 -6.35
C ALA A 92 0.59 4.35 -7.49
N GLY A 93 1.88 4.63 -7.71
CA GLY A 93 2.68 4.00 -8.77
C GLY A 93 2.85 2.50 -8.55
N LEU A 94 3.20 2.07 -7.33
CA LEU A 94 3.39 0.66 -7.00
C LEU A 94 2.11 -0.16 -7.18
N PHE A 95 0.97 0.32 -6.67
CA PHE A 95 -0.32 -0.35 -6.85
C PHE A 95 -0.79 -0.34 -8.30
N THR A 96 -0.51 0.72 -9.05
CA THR A 96 -0.78 0.78 -10.51
C THR A 96 0.04 -0.28 -11.23
N ALA A 97 1.32 -0.43 -10.91
CA ALA A 97 2.20 -1.42 -11.53
C ALA A 97 1.69 -2.85 -11.30
N LEU A 98 1.35 -3.20 -10.06
CA LEU A 98 0.75 -4.49 -9.75
C LEU A 98 -0.56 -4.73 -10.52
N ARG A 99 -1.40 -3.69 -10.63
CA ARG A 99 -2.66 -3.78 -11.36
C ARG A 99 -2.47 -3.92 -12.88
N LEU A 100 -1.45 -3.29 -13.44
CA LEU A 100 -1.08 -3.46 -14.85
C LEU A 100 -0.61 -4.88 -15.13
N ILE A 101 0.21 -5.47 -14.26
CA ILE A 101 0.64 -6.87 -14.38
C ILE A 101 -0.57 -7.81 -14.37
N GLU A 102 -1.51 -7.66 -13.45
CA GLU A 102 -2.76 -8.43 -13.41
C GLU A 102 -3.56 -8.34 -14.73
N ARG A 103 -3.36 -7.26 -15.50
CA ARG A 103 -4.03 -7.00 -16.79
C ARG A 103 -3.17 -7.32 -18.01
N GLY A 104 -1.97 -7.87 -17.81
CA GLY A 104 -1.06 -8.29 -18.88
C GLY A 104 -0.27 -7.15 -19.52
N TYR A 105 -0.12 -6.00 -18.86
CA TYR A 105 0.74 -4.88 -19.29
C TYR A 105 2.05 -4.90 -18.54
N ARG A 106 3.13 -4.50 -19.21
CA ARG A 106 4.45 -4.36 -18.61
C ARG A 106 4.65 -2.96 -18.03
N PRO A 107 4.74 -2.79 -16.70
CA PRO A 107 5.02 -1.50 -16.09
C PRO A 107 6.51 -1.15 -16.22
N VAL A 108 6.80 0.10 -16.61
CA VAL A 108 8.11 0.73 -16.56
C VAL A 108 8.01 1.89 -15.58
N ILE A 109 8.63 1.77 -14.42
CA ILE A 109 8.50 2.73 -13.33
C ILE A 109 9.73 3.62 -13.30
N LEU A 110 9.52 4.93 -13.43
CA LEU A 110 10.54 5.97 -13.34
C LEU A 110 10.41 6.66 -11.98
N GLU A 111 11.44 6.56 -11.15
CA GLU A 111 11.47 7.20 -9.84
C GLU A 111 12.61 8.21 -9.78
N ARG A 112 12.30 9.47 -9.45
CA ARG A 112 13.30 10.53 -9.37
C ARG A 112 14.32 10.31 -8.27
N GLY A 113 13.89 9.72 -7.15
CA GLY A 113 14.75 9.41 -6.03
C GLY A 113 15.31 7.99 -6.09
N ARG A 114 15.86 7.56 -4.98
CA ARG A 114 16.56 6.28 -4.85
C ARG A 114 15.66 5.18 -4.30
N ASP A 115 16.15 3.94 -4.39
CA ASP A 115 15.52 2.80 -3.73
C ASP A 115 15.47 2.97 -2.21
N VAL A 116 14.60 2.21 -1.54
CA VAL A 116 14.37 2.30 -0.10
C VAL A 116 15.66 2.25 0.72
N SER A 117 16.64 1.43 0.33
CA SER A 117 17.87 1.24 1.09
C SER A 117 18.80 2.45 0.96
N ALA A 118 18.98 2.97 -0.26
CA ALA A 118 19.79 4.16 -0.51
C ALA A 118 19.12 5.40 0.10
N ARG A 119 17.81 5.55 -0.09
CA ARG A 119 16.99 6.64 0.47
C ARG A 119 17.07 6.72 2.00
N LYS A 120 17.18 5.59 2.70
CA LYS A 120 17.39 5.58 4.16
C LYS A 120 18.67 6.33 4.55
N ARG A 121 19.72 6.22 3.72
CA ARG A 121 20.99 6.95 3.93
C ARG A 121 20.83 8.44 3.66
N ASP A 122 20.09 8.81 2.61
CA ASP A 122 19.81 10.21 2.27
C ASP A 122 19.04 10.90 3.40
N ILE A 123 18.01 10.24 3.95
CA ILE A 123 17.27 10.73 5.12
C ILE A 123 18.16 10.86 6.37
N ALA A 124 19.09 9.91 6.56
CA ALA A 124 20.03 10.00 7.67
C ALA A 124 20.97 11.22 7.55
N GLN A 125 21.33 11.62 6.33
CA GLN A 125 22.10 12.86 6.07
C GLN A 125 21.30 14.12 6.41
N ILE A 126 20.02 14.16 6.09
CA ILE A 126 19.13 15.27 6.49
C ILE A 126 19.16 15.43 8.01
N ASN A 127 19.00 14.33 8.75
CA ASN A 127 18.94 14.37 10.21
C ASN A 127 20.29 14.72 10.88
N ARG A 128 21.41 14.35 10.24
CA ARG A 128 22.76 14.59 10.81
C ARG A 128 23.33 15.96 10.44
N ASN A 129 23.17 16.37 9.20
CA ASN A 129 23.90 17.47 8.60
C ASN A 129 22.99 18.56 8.03
N GLY A 130 21.65 18.36 8.04
CA GLY A 130 20.70 19.27 7.42
C GLY A 130 20.77 19.26 5.87
N ALA A 131 21.55 18.35 5.26
CA ALA A 131 21.72 18.26 3.82
C ALA A 131 20.54 17.54 3.19
N VAL A 132 19.75 18.24 2.38
CA VAL A 132 18.59 17.70 1.67
C VAL A 132 18.96 17.45 0.22
N ASP A 133 18.90 16.20 -0.21
CA ASP A 133 18.94 15.86 -1.63
C ASP A 133 17.59 16.26 -2.27
N PRO A 134 17.55 17.09 -3.31
CA PRO A 134 16.30 17.55 -3.92
C PRO A 134 15.47 16.43 -4.55
N ASP A 135 16.08 15.34 -4.95
CA ASP A 135 15.44 14.23 -5.64
C ASP A 135 15.26 12.97 -4.77
N SER A 136 15.99 12.86 -3.64
CA SER A 136 15.89 11.72 -2.72
C SER A 136 15.82 12.18 -1.26
N ASN A 137 14.61 12.24 -0.68
CA ASN A 137 14.37 12.81 0.65
C ASN A 137 13.07 12.24 1.27
N TYR A 138 12.46 12.95 2.24
CA TYR A 138 11.19 12.54 2.84
C TYR A 138 10.00 12.55 1.86
N ALA A 139 10.02 13.38 0.82
CA ALA A 139 8.94 13.48 -0.16
C ALA A 139 9.13 12.53 -1.35
N PHE A 140 10.37 12.35 -1.80
CA PHE A 140 10.74 11.64 -3.03
C PHE A 140 11.58 10.40 -2.74
N GLY A 141 11.48 9.44 -3.63
CA GLY A 141 12.11 8.12 -3.57
C GLY A 141 11.11 7.00 -3.36
N GLU A 142 11.57 5.77 -3.50
CA GLU A 142 10.76 4.56 -3.48
C GLU A 142 9.83 4.49 -2.28
N GLY A 143 8.57 4.15 -2.53
CA GLY A 143 7.50 4.06 -1.55
C GLY A 143 6.86 5.41 -1.20
N GLY A 144 7.38 6.54 -1.70
CA GLY A 144 6.84 7.88 -1.50
C GLY A 144 6.99 8.43 -0.08
N ALA A 145 6.27 9.49 0.26
CA ALA A 145 6.41 10.23 1.51
C ALA A 145 6.09 9.40 2.79
N GLY A 146 5.33 8.30 2.64
CA GLY A 146 4.93 7.45 3.76
C GLY A 146 5.97 6.43 4.22
N THR A 147 6.98 6.12 3.41
CA THR A 147 7.90 4.98 3.61
C THR A 147 8.59 4.95 4.96
N PHE A 148 9.03 6.10 5.45
CA PHE A 148 9.75 6.24 6.72
C PHE A 148 8.89 6.90 7.82
N SER A 149 7.57 6.85 7.65
CA SER A 149 6.60 7.20 8.68
C SER A 149 6.16 5.95 9.45
N ASP A 150 5.22 6.09 10.38
CA ASP A 150 4.61 4.96 11.08
C ASP A 150 3.67 4.11 10.18
N GLY A 151 3.48 4.50 8.92
CA GLY A 151 2.69 3.76 7.95
C GLY A 151 1.21 3.67 8.30
N LYS A 152 0.62 4.79 8.74
CA LYS A 152 -0.82 4.87 8.98
C LYS A 152 -1.61 4.63 7.70
N LEU A 153 -2.54 3.68 7.74
CA LEU A 153 -3.35 3.27 6.60
C LEU A 153 -4.82 3.73 6.73
N PHE A 154 -5.14 4.51 7.76
CA PHE A 154 -6.49 4.97 7.99
C PHE A 154 -6.96 5.92 6.88
N THR A 155 -8.13 5.63 6.31
CA THR A 155 -8.82 6.50 5.38
C THR A 155 -10.30 6.63 5.75
N ARG A 156 -10.87 7.81 5.55
CA ARG A 156 -12.32 8.04 5.65
C ARG A 156 -13.03 7.66 4.33
N SER A 157 -12.32 7.66 3.22
CA SER A 157 -12.85 7.35 1.89
C SER A 157 -12.80 5.85 1.62
N LYS A 158 -13.86 5.14 2.05
CA LYS A 158 -14.04 3.69 1.77
C LYS A 158 -14.99 3.42 0.61
N LYS A 159 -15.54 4.47 -0.03
CA LYS A 159 -16.54 4.35 -1.09
C LYS A 159 -15.95 4.23 -2.50
N ARG A 160 -14.69 4.60 -2.69
CA ARG A 160 -14.00 4.57 -3.98
C ARG A 160 -12.91 3.52 -3.95
N GLY A 161 -13.00 2.55 -4.87
CA GLY A 161 -12.05 1.45 -4.97
C GLY A 161 -12.23 0.37 -3.89
N ASP A 162 -11.46 -0.71 -4.03
CA ASP A 162 -11.46 -1.84 -3.10
C ASP A 162 -10.36 -1.63 -2.05
N TYR A 163 -10.75 -1.01 -0.93
CA TYR A 163 -9.88 -0.80 0.23
C TYR A 163 -9.35 -2.12 0.80
N ASN A 164 -10.20 -3.16 0.83
CA ASN A 164 -9.81 -4.45 1.37
C ASN A 164 -8.74 -5.11 0.51
N LYS A 165 -8.89 -5.06 -0.83
CA LYS A 165 -7.86 -5.55 -1.75
C LYS A 165 -6.52 -4.83 -1.52
N ALA A 166 -6.53 -3.53 -1.28
CA ALA A 166 -5.30 -2.78 -0.99
C ALA A 166 -4.62 -3.28 0.30
N LEU A 167 -5.37 -3.48 1.39
CA LEU A 167 -4.81 -4.04 2.63
C LEU A 167 -4.30 -5.48 2.44
N GLN A 168 -5.05 -6.31 1.73
CA GLN A 168 -4.65 -7.68 1.40
C GLN A 168 -3.38 -7.72 0.56
N THR A 169 -3.22 -6.79 -0.40
CA THR A 169 -1.98 -6.63 -1.17
C THR A 169 -0.79 -6.34 -0.25
N LEU A 170 -0.96 -5.46 0.74
CA LEU A 170 0.10 -5.17 1.72
C LEU A 170 0.43 -6.39 2.59
N VAL A 171 -0.58 -7.15 3.02
CA VAL A 171 -0.38 -8.41 3.78
C VAL A 171 0.35 -9.44 2.93
N PHE A 172 -0.05 -9.63 1.68
CA PHE A 172 0.63 -10.52 0.74
C PHE A 172 2.12 -10.19 0.59
N HIS A 173 2.47 -8.91 0.65
CA HIS A 173 3.84 -8.43 0.57
C HIS A 173 4.54 -8.30 1.93
N GLY A 174 3.95 -8.83 3.02
CA GLY A 174 4.61 -8.97 4.32
C GLY A 174 4.18 -7.97 5.40
N ALA A 175 3.10 -7.23 5.20
CA ALA A 175 2.46 -6.51 6.30
C ALA A 175 1.77 -7.49 7.26
N THR A 176 1.56 -7.06 8.51
CA THR A 176 0.90 -7.92 9.51
C THR A 176 -0.59 -8.07 9.18
N PRO A 177 -1.19 -9.28 9.35
CA PRO A 177 -2.60 -9.52 9.07
C PRO A 177 -3.56 -8.66 9.91
N GLU A 178 -3.09 -8.13 11.04
CA GLU A 178 -3.87 -7.27 11.93
C GLU A 178 -4.41 -6.03 11.22
N ILE A 179 -3.73 -5.54 10.19
CA ILE A 179 -4.21 -4.38 9.41
C ILE A 179 -5.56 -4.62 8.74
N LEU A 180 -5.97 -5.88 8.55
CA LEU A 180 -7.24 -6.24 7.92
C LEU A 180 -8.45 -5.97 8.81
N TYR A 181 -8.27 -5.99 10.14
CA TYR A 181 -9.37 -5.83 11.09
C TYR A 181 -9.22 -4.65 12.06
N GLU A 182 -8.06 -4.03 12.11
CA GLU A 182 -7.84 -2.83 12.93
C GLU A 182 -8.61 -1.62 12.37
N SER A 183 -9.28 -0.87 13.24
CA SER A 183 -10.00 0.36 12.83
C SER A 183 -9.06 1.47 12.39
N HIS A 184 -7.86 1.52 12.95
CA HIS A 184 -6.80 2.46 12.59
C HIS A 184 -5.52 1.69 12.30
N PRO A 185 -5.47 0.98 11.15
CA PRO A 185 -4.34 0.13 10.85
C PRO A 185 -3.08 0.94 10.56
N HIS A 186 -1.94 0.40 10.98
CA HIS A 186 -0.62 0.92 10.66
C HIS A 186 0.37 -0.24 10.48
N ILE A 187 1.37 -0.05 9.62
CA ILE A 187 2.36 -1.11 9.34
C ILE A 187 3.55 -1.00 10.27
N GLY A 188 3.95 0.21 10.62
CA GLY A 188 5.16 0.51 11.39
C GLY A 188 6.37 0.84 10.52
N THR A 189 7.21 1.74 11.03
CA THR A 189 8.35 2.36 10.34
C THR A 189 9.39 1.34 9.85
N ASP A 190 9.61 0.26 10.61
CA ASP A 190 10.61 -0.76 10.25
C ASP A 190 10.08 -1.78 9.24
N LYS A 191 8.78 -2.00 9.22
CA LYS A 191 8.14 -3.02 8.36
C LYS A 191 7.80 -2.49 6.98
N LEU A 192 7.34 -1.25 6.89
CA LEU A 192 6.89 -0.65 5.62
C LEU A 192 7.97 -0.66 4.53
N PRO A 193 9.25 -0.33 4.80
CA PRO A 193 10.32 -0.46 3.81
C PRO A 193 10.47 -1.87 3.23
N ARG A 194 10.26 -2.90 4.05
CA ARG A 194 10.31 -4.31 3.59
C ARG A 194 9.14 -4.65 2.69
N VAL A 195 7.94 -4.21 3.05
CA VAL A 195 6.74 -4.39 2.22
C VAL A 195 6.94 -3.75 0.84
N ILE A 196 7.46 -2.53 0.79
CA ILE A 196 7.76 -1.81 -0.46
C ILE A 196 8.79 -2.58 -1.30
N SER A 197 9.89 -3.03 -0.69
CA SER A 197 10.91 -3.85 -1.38
C SER A 197 10.33 -5.17 -1.91
N ASN A 198 9.40 -5.79 -1.19
CA ASN A 198 8.74 -7.01 -1.63
C ASN A 198 7.81 -6.72 -2.83
N ILE A 199 7.08 -5.61 -2.84
CA ILE A 199 6.28 -5.17 -3.99
C ILE A 199 7.17 -4.96 -5.21
N ARG A 200 8.30 -4.25 -5.06
CA ARG A 200 9.27 -4.08 -6.15
C ARG A 200 9.75 -5.42 -6.68
N ARG A 201 10.11 -6.35 -5.80
CA ARG A 201 10.57 -7.69 -6.21
C ARG A 201 9.51 -8.41 -7.04
N THR A 202 8.26 -8.43 -6.62
CA THR A 202 7.14 -9.01 -7.36
C THR A 202 7.01 -8.38 -8.75
N ILE A 203 7.11 -7.06 -8.87
CA ILE A 203 7.03 -6.36 -10.15
C ILE A 203 8.19 -6.76 -11.08
N LEU A 204 9.41 -6.84 -10.55
CA LEU A 204 10.59 -7.24 -11.32
C LEU A 204 10.51 -8.71 -11.75
N GLU A 205 10.12 -9.61 -10.87
CA GLU A 205 9.95 -11.04 -11.15
C GLU A 205 8.88 -11.28 -12.22
N ALA A 206 7.83 -10.44 -12.26
CA ALA A 206 6.81 -10.47 -13.31
C ALA A 206 7.31 -9.89 -14.66
N GLY A 207 8.50 -9.27 -14.72
CA GLY A 207 9.06 -8.69 -15.96
C GLY A 207 8.84 -7.20 -16.11
N GLY A 208 8.33 -6.50 -15.10
CA GLY A 208 8.33 -5.04 -15.04
C GLY A 208 9.73 -4.48 -14.80
N SER A 209 9.89 -3.16 -14.84
CA SER A 209 11.19 -2.51 -14.62
C SER A 209 11.09 -1.27 -13.75
N PHE A 210 12.20 -0.96 -13.05
CA PHE A 210 12.41 0.26 -12.28
C PHE A 210 13.66 0.99 -12.77
N VAL A 211 13.54 2.30 -12.91
CA VAL A 211 14.65 3.21 -13.16
C VAL A 211 14.64 4.23 -12.02
N PHE A 212 15.66 4.19 -11.18
CA PHE A 212 15.90 5.15 -10.10
C PHE A 212 16.77 6.31 -10.58
N ASP A 213 16.85 7.37 -9.80
CA ASP A 213 17.52 8.62 -10.19
C ASP A 213 17.01 9.17 -11.53
N ALA A 214 15.73 8.91 -11.84
CA ALA A 214 15.07 9.17 -13.12
C ALA A 214 14.00 10.25 -12.95
N ARG A 215 14.47 11.51 -12.88
CA ARG A 215 13.57 12.66 -12.83
C ARG A 215 13.04 12.96 -14.22
N VAL A 216 11.73 12.84 -14.38
CA VAL A 216 11.05 13.24 -15.63
C VAL A 216 11.10 14.77 -15.75
N THR A 217 11.53 15.22 -16.92
CA THR A 217 11.76 16.64 -17.24
C THR A 217 10.81 17.16 -18.29
N ASP A 218 10.24 16.26 -19.12
CA ASP A 218 9.30 16.65 -20.17
C ASP A 218 8.37 15.50 -20.57
N VAL A 219 7.29 15.83 -21.30
CA VAL A 219 6.34 14.90 -21.88
C VAL A 219 6.42 14.96 -23.39
N GLU A 220 6.65 13.81 -24.03
CA GLU A 220 6.64 13.71 -25.49
C GLU A 220 5.22 13.56 -26.01
N LEU A 221 4.80 14.49 -26.84
CA LEU A 221 3.53 14.50 -27.55
C LEU A 221 3.72 14.25 -29.04
N HIS A 222 2.83 13.47 -29.62
CA HIS A 222 2.76 13.27 -31.08
C HIS A 222 1.28 13.19 -31.49
N ASP A 223 0.84 14.08 -32.37
CA ASP A 223 -0.56 14.19 -32.81
C ASP A 223 -1.54 14.24 -31.63
N ASP A 224 -1.32 15.14 -30.70
CA ASP A 224 -2.13 15.35 -29.45
C ASP A 224 -2.23 14.11 -28.55
N ARG A 225 -1.29 13.18 -28.67
CA ARG A 225 -1.19 11.98 -27.83
C ARG A 225 0.13 11.90 -27.11
N VAL A 226 0.06 11.53 -25.84
CA VAL A 226 1.25 11.26 -25.05
C VAL A 226 1.94 10.01 -25.61
N LYS A 227 3.17 10.15 -26.10
CA LYS A 227 4.02 9.07 -26.60
C LYS A 227 4.93 8.51 -25.51
N GLY A 228 5.40 9.37 -24.62
CA GLY A 228 6.31 8.99 -23.56
C GLY A 228 6.70 10.17 -22.68
N VAL A 229 7.76 10.00 -21.92
CA VAL A 229 8.34 11.04 -21.06
C VAL A 229 9.86 11.07 -21.19
N TRP A 230 10.44 12.24 -21.01
CA TRP A 230 11.88 12.45 -21.05
C TRP A 230 12.50 12.43 -19.66
N VAL A 231 13.64 11.74 -19.54
CA VAL A 231 14.53 11.78 -18.37
C VAL A 231 15.91 12.22 -18.90
N GLY A 232 16.24 13.48 -18.73
CA GLY A 232 17.38 14.08 -19.43
C GLY A 232 17.23 13.92 -20.94
N ASP A 233 18.19 13.27 -21.60
CA ASP A 233 18.18 13.03 -23.06
C ASP A 233 17.56 11.66 -23.44
N THR A 234 16.99 10.92 -22.49
CA THR A 234 16.42 9.59 -22.74
C THR A 234 14.90 9.65 -22.77
N LEU A 235 14.32 9.23 -23.90
CA LEU A 235 12.86 9.06 -24.03
C LEU A 235 12.43 7.67 -23.57
N TYR A 236 11.47 7.62 -22.66
CA TYR A 236 10.78 6.40 -22.24
C TYR A 236 9.40 6.38 -22.88
N GLU A 237 9.25 5.57 -23.92
CA GLU A 237 8.01 5.41 -24.66
C GLU A 237 7.09 4.37 -24.00
N GLY A 238 5.78 4.52 -24.20
CA GLY A 238 4.79 3.55 -23.74
C GLY A 238 3.41 3.78 -24.36
N ALA A 239 2.57 2.77 -24.33
CA ALA A 239 1.19 2.86 -24.80
C ALA A 239 0.36 3.86 -23.98
N ALA A 240 0.79 4.15 -22.76
CA ALA A 240 0.22 5.18 -21.89
C ALA A 240 1.27 5.62 -20.86
N VAL A 241 1.06 6.81 -20.31
CA VAL A 241 1.84 7.37 -19.21
C VAL A 241 0.91 7.59 -18.01
N VAL A 242 1.32 7.11 -16.84
CA VAL A 242 0.61 7.32 -15.58
C VAL A 242 1.44 8.23 -14.69
N LEU A 243 0.95 9.42 -14.39
CA LEU A 243 1.58 10.35 -13.46
C LEU A 243 1.17 10.01 -12.01
N ALA A 244 2.08 9.42 -11.25
CA ALA A 244 1.90 9.03 -9.86
C ALA A 244 2.89 9.75 -8.92
N THR A 245 3.20 11.01 -9.22
CA THR A 245 4.31 11.81 -8.68
C THR A 245 4.09 12.34 -7.27
N GLY A 246 2.85 12.24 -6.75
CA GLY A 246 2.47 12.80 -5.46
C GLY A 246 2.36 14.33 -5.49
N HIS A 247 1.87 14.91 -4.40
CA HIS A 247 1.55 16.34 -4.33
C HIS A 247 2.79 17.27 -4.21
N SER A 248 3.95 16.72 -3.86
CA SER A 248 5.17 17.50 -3.67
C SER A 248 5.95 17.78 -4.96
N ALA A 249 5.63 17.09 -6.05
CA ALA A 249 6.29 17.23 -7.35
C ALA A 249 5.76 18.47 -8.11
N ARG A 250 6.07 19.65 -7.57
CA ARG A 250 5.60 20.94 -8.14
C ARG A 250 6.12 21.19 -9.55
N ASP A 251 7.30 20.72 -9.85
CA ASP A 251 7.92 20.75 -11.19
C ASP A 251 7.06 20.04 -12.24
N ILE A 252 6.46 18.90 -11.92
CA ILE A 252 5.54 18.20 -12.82
C ILE A 252 4.24 18.99 -13.03
N TYR A 253 3.71 19.62 -11.97
CA TYR A 253 2.56 20.50 -12.13
C TYR A 253 2.89 21.70 -13.04
N CYS A 254 4.06 22.33 -12.85
CA CYS A 254 4.50 23.42 -13.73
C CYS A 254 4.62 22.95 -15.17
N LEU A 255 5.23 21.76 -15.39
CA LEU A 255 5.37 21.19 -16.71
C LEU A 255 4.02 21.00 -17.42
N LEU A 256 3.02 20.46 -16.74
CA LEU A 256 1.68 20.26 -17.31
C LEU A 256 0.99 21.58 -17.65
N TYR A 257 1.13 22.60 -16.80
CA TYR A 257 0.55 23.92 -17.08
C TYR A 257 1.24 24.65 -18.23
N THR A 258 2.55 24.48 -18.40
CA THR A 258 3.28 25.13 -19.51
C THR A 258 3.03 24.44 -20.84
N SER A 259 2.79 23.14 -20.85
CA SER A 259 2.40 22.41 -22.05
C SER A 259 0.99 22.79 -22.55
N ASP A 260 0.07 23.08 -21.63
CA ASP A 260 -1.31 23.49 -21.96
C ASP A 260 -1.37 24.96 -22.44
N ALA A 261 -0.51 25.81 -21.91
CA ALA A 261 -0.45 27.23 -22.28
C ALA A 261 0.24 27.51 -23.63
N ALA A 262 0.87 26.51 -24.24
CA ALA A 262 1.49 26.65 -25.58
C ALA A 262 0.46 26.49 -26.71
N ASP A 263 -0.75 26.03 -26.41
CA ASP A 263 -1.84 25.77 -27.37
C ASP A 263 -2.91 26.89 -27.37
N GLU A 264 -2.77 27.94 -26.53
CA GLU A 264 -3.55 29.18 -26.59
C GLU A 264 -2.75 30.32 -27.28
#